data_3e6fc126865012c25fc730d4209782c3
#
_entry.id   3e6fc126865012c25fc730d4209782c3
#
_cell.length_a   1.000
_cell.length_b   1.000
_cell.length_c   1.000
_cell.angle_alpha   90.00
_cell.angle_beta   90.00
_cell.angle_gamma   90.00
#
_symmetry.space_group_name_H-M   'P 1'
#
loop_
_entity.id
_entity.type
_entity.pdbx_description
1 polymer ?
#
loop_
_entity_poly.entity_id
_entity_poly.type
_entity_poly.pdbx_seq_one_letter_code
_entity_poly.pdbx_strand_id
1 'polypeptide(L)'
;MAYVRLFDNPEGTQEQYDAASERLGVTAETMPEGGVLHVAGPSPTGGWRVVEVWESEDAARKFDEETLLPLLQSVGVERPEAQTWPVHNLVVR
;
A
#
# COMPACT_ATOMS: atom_id res chain seq x y z
N MET A 1 15.20 7.55 -5.88
CA MET A 1 14.96 8.13 -4.55
C MET A 1 13.76 7.44 -3.93
N ALA A 2 13.93 6.96 -2.71
CA ALA A 2 12.85 6.31 -2.00
C ALA A 2 11.73 7.29 -1.67
N TYR A 3 10.52 6.75 -1.57
CA TYR A 3 9.37 7.60 -1.42
C TYR A 3 8.25 6.90 -0.64
N VAL A 4 7.46 7.70 0.08
CA VAL A 4 6.41 7.24 0.98
C VAL A 4 5.04 7.45 0.34
N ARG A 5 4.15 6.48 0.52
CA ARG A 5 2.73 6.66 0.22
C ARG A 5 1.92 6.37 1.48
N LEU A 6 0.95 7.22 1.76
CA LEU A 6 0.00 7.03 2.84
C LEU A 6 -1.41 7.05 2.26
N PHE A 7 -2.16 6.00 2.54
CA PHE A 7 -3.56 5.88 2.14
C PHE A 7 -4.45 5.86 3.37
N ASP A 8 -5.47 6.70 3.40
CA ASP A 8 -6.52 6.65 4.41
C ASP A 8 -7.84 6.31 3.74
N ASN A 9 -8.45 5.22 4.17
CA ASN A 9 -9.78 4.84 3.72
C ASN A 9 -10.74 4.93 4.90
N PRO A 10 -11.55 6.01 5.00
CA PRO A 10 -12.44 6.21 6.14
C PRO A 10 -13.48 5.10 6.34
N GLU A 11 -13.82 4.39 5.26
CA GLU A 11 -14.78 3.30 5.30
C GLU A 11 -14.11 1.92 5.22
N GLY A 12 -12.79 1.89 5.23
CA GLY A 12 -12.04 0.65 5.16
C GLY A 12 -12.13 -0.17 6.43
N THR A 13 -12.09 -1.49 6.28
CA THR A 13 -12.16 -2.43 7.38
C THR A 13 -11.01 -3.41 7.32
N GLN A 14 -10.73 -4.04 8.46
CA GLN A 14 -9.73 -5.10 8.53
C GLN A 14 -10.08 -6.26 7.59
N GLU A 15 -11.35 -6.64 7.54
CA GLU A 15 -11.80 -7.75 6.70
C GLU A 15 -11.55 -7.49 5.22
N GLN A 16 -11.84 -6.27 4.76
CA GLN A 16 -11.57 -5.88 3.37
C GLN A 16 -10.07 -5.91 3.07
N TYR A 17 -9.27 -5.39 4.00
CA TYR A 17 -7.83 -5.38 3.85
C TYR A 17 -7.26 -6.80 3.80
N ASP A 18 -7.68 -7.66 4.72
CA ASP A 18 -7.20 -9.03 4.80
C ASP A 18 -7.56 -9.81 3.53
N ALA A 19 -8.76 -9.61 3.01
CA ALA A 19 -9.19 -10.28 1.79
C ALA A 19 -8.33 -9.85 0.58
N ALA A 20 -8.04 -8.57 0.45
CA ALA A 20 -7.19 -8.06 -0.63
C ALA A 20 -5.74 -8.54 -0.46
N SER A 21 -5.22 -8.51 0.76
CA SER A 21 -3.87 -8.93 1.08
C SER A 21 -3.65 -10.41 0.78
N GLU A 22 -4.63 -11.25 1.10
CA GLU A 22 -4.58 -12.68 0.79
C GLU A 22 -4.49 -12.92 -0.71
N ARG A 23 -5.25 -12.18 -1.50
CA ARG A 23 -5.21 -12.31 -2.97
C ARG A 23 -3.91 -11.80 -3.58
N LEU A 24 -3.33 -10.73 -3.01
CA LEU A 24 -2.05 -10.20 -3.46
C LEU A 24 -0.90 -11.13 -3.14
N GLY A 25 -0.99 -11.86 -2.02
CA GLY A 25 0.08 -12.75 -1.58
C GLY A 25 1.37 -12.04 -1.22
N VAL A 26 1.30 -10.78 -0.78
CA VAL A 26 2.49 -10.00 -0.42
C VAL A 26 2.92 -10.35 0.99
N THR A 27 4.17 -10.80 1.14
CA THR A 27 4.81 -11.08 2.41
C THR A 27 6.23 -10.52 2.38
N ALA A 28 6.97 -10.67 3.47
CA ALA A 28 8.38 -10.25 3.50
C ALA A 28 9.20 -10.96 2.42
N GLU A 29 8.87 -12.22 2.12
CA GLU A 29 9.57 -13.00 1.10
C GLU A 29 9.10 -12.73 -0.33
N THR A 30 7.88 -12.20 -0.48
CA THR A 30 7.27 -11.97 -1.79
C THR A 30 6.94 -10.50 -2.02
N MET A 31 7.71 -9.61 -1.39
CA MET A 31 7.54 -8.17 -1.58
C MET A 31 7.68 -7.81 -3.07
N PRO A 32 6.80 -6.95 -3.61
CA PRO A 32 6.95 -6.51 -4.99
C PRO A 32 8.28 -5.84 -5.24
N GLU A 33 8.77 -5.92 -6.48
CA GLU A 33 10.02 -5.26 -6.87
C GLU A 33 9.96 -3.77 -6.55
N GLY A 34 10.97 -3.28 -5.84
CA GLY A 34 11.06 -1.89 -5.40
C GLY A 34 10.30 -1.58 -4.11
N GLY A 35 9.55 -2.54 -3.57
CA GLY A 35 8.90 -2.38 -2.28
C GLY A 35 9.89 -2.50 -1.13
N VAL A 36 9.82 -1.58 -0.17
CA VAL A 36 10.73 -1.55 0.98
C VAL A 36 9.99 -1.90 2.26
N LEU A 37 8.80 -1.33 2.45
CA LEU A 37 8.06 -1.47 3.70
C LEU A 37 6.57 -1.29 3.44
N HIS A 38 5.77 -2.06 4.16
CA HIS A 38 4.31 -1.96 4.11
C HIS A 38 3.78 -2.12 5.53
N VAL A 39 2.99 -1.14 5.99
CA VAL A 39 2.36 -1.15 7.31
C VAL A 39 0.89 -0.83 7.15
N ALA A 40 0.03 -1.56 7.83
CA ALA A 40 -1.40 -1.33 7.77
C ALA A 40 -2.03 -1.51 9.15
N GLY A 41 -3.08 -0.75 9.42
CA GLY A 41 -3.80 -0.84 10.66
C GLY A 41 -5.00 0.11 10.72
N PRO A 42 -5.75 0.05 11.83
CA PRO A 42 -6.87 0.99 12.02
C PRO A 42 -6.37 2.43 12.05
N SER A 43 -7.04 3.31 11.32
CA SER A 43 -6.72 4.73 11.35
C SER A 43 -7.18 5.34 12.69
N PRO A 44 -6.37 6.23 13.31
CA PRO A 44 -6.79 6.91 14.53
C PRO A 44 -8.07 7.75 14.38
N THR A 45 -8.38 8.14 13.14
CA THR A 45 -9.55 8.96 12.83
C THR A 45 -10.71 8.17 12.25
N GLY A 46 -10.62 6.84 12.30
CA GLY A 46 -11.64 5.94 11.75
C GLY A 46 -11.24 5.37 10.40
N GLY A 47 -11.68 4.14 10.13
CA GLY A 47 -11.34 3.44 8.91
C GLY A 47 -10.00 2.73 8.97
N TRP A 48 -9.36 2.61 7.82
CA TRP A 48 -8.14 1.82 7.65
C TRP A 48 -7.02 2.66 7.02
N ARG A 49 -5.81 2.51 7.53
CA ARG A 49 -4.64 3.25 7.06
C ARG A 49 -3.57 2.29 6.57
N VAL A 50 -2.95 2.65 5.44
CA VAL A 50 -1.82 1.91 4.88
C VAL A 50 -0.68 2.90 4.65
N VAL A 51 0.52 2.54 5.08
CA VAL A 51 1.74 3.31 4.81
C VAL A 51 2.72 2.40 4.09
N GLU A 52 3.27 2.91 2.99
CA GLU A 52 4.23 2.17 2.18
C GLU A 52 5.47 3.00 1.92
N VAL A 53 6.60 2.32 1.82
CA VAL A 53 7.84 2.92 1.33
C VAL A 53 8.29 2.13 0.11
N TRP A 54 8.64 2.84 -0.95
CA TRP A 54 9.09 2.28 -2.22
C TRP A 54 10.46 2.86 -2.57
N GLU A 55 11.27 2.11 -3.30
CA GLU A 55 12.57 2.59 -3.79
C GLU A 55 12.43 3.78 -4.72
N SER A 56 11.33 3.85 -5.47
CA SER A 56 11.05 4.93 -6.40
C SER A 56 9.55 5.04 -6.66
N GLU A 57 9.14 6.21 -7.14
CA GLU A 57 7.77 6.43 -7.59
C GLU A 57 7.42 5.51 -8.76
N ASP A 58 8.36 5.28 -9.66
CA ASP A 58 8.15 4.41 -10.83
C ASP A 58 7.87 2.96 -10.41
N ALA A 59 8.58 2.45 -9.40
CA ALA A 59 8.36 1.10 -8.89
C ALA A 59 6.94 0.96 -8.31
N ALA A 60 6.49 1.96 -7.54
CA ALA A 60 5.15 1.96 -6.98
C ALA A 60 4.09 2.00 -8.07
N ARG A 61 4.27 2.86 -9.07
CA ARG A 61 3.33 2.98 -10.18
C ARG A 61 3.24 1.69 -10.99
N LYS A 62 4.37 1.04 -11.24
CA LYS A 62 4.40 -0.23 -11.96
C LYS A 62 3.60 -1.31 -11.22
N PHE A 63 3.79 -1.41 -9.92
CA PHE A 63 3.02 -2.34 -9.09
C PHE A 63 1.52 -2.03 -9.15
N ASP A 64 1.16 -0.76 -9.06
CA ASP A 64 -0.24 -0.35 -9.14
C ASP A 64 -0.86 -0.78 -10.47
N GLU A 65 -0.22 -0.44 -11.58
CA GLU A 65 -0.76 -0.69 -12.92
C GLU A 65 -0.83 -2.17 -13.24
N GLU A 66 0.18 -2.93 -12.87
CA GLU A 66 0.28 -4.35 -13.24
C GLU A 66 -0.46 -5.30 -12.30
N THR A 67 -0.60 -4.91 -11.02
CA THR A 67 -1.08 -5.85 -10.00
C THR A 67 -2.21 -5.31 -9.15
N LEU A 68 -2.01 -4.16 -8.49
CA LEU A 68 -2.93 -3.68 -7.46
C LEU A 68 -4.26 -3.21 -8.04
N LEU A 69 -4.23 -2.31 -9.01
CA LEU A 69 -5.47 -1.73 -9.57
C LEU A 69 -6.35 -2.78 -10.25
N PRO A 70 -5.78 -3.71 -11.05
CA PRO A 70 -6.61 -4.81 -11.60
C PRO A 70 -7.26 -5.66 -10.52
N LEU A 71 -6.55 -5.92 -9.41
CA LEU A 71 -7.11 -6.69 -8.31
C LEU A 71 -8.24 -5.94 -7.62
N LEU A 72 -8.04 -4.68 -7.27
CA LEU A 72 -9.06 -3.87 -6.60
C LEU A 72 -10.29 -3.72 -7.49
N GLN A 73 -10.10 -3.53 -8.78
CA GLN A 73 -11.19 -3.46 -9.74
C GLN A 73 -12.00 -4.76 -9.77
N SER A 74 -11.32 -5.91 -9.71
CA SER A 74 -11.98 -7.21 -9.72
C SER A 74 -12.83 -7.48 -8.50
N VAL A 75 -12.53 -6.85 -7.36
CA VAL A 75 -13.30 -7.00 -6.11
C VAL A 75 -14.19 -5.80 -5.82
N GLY A 76 -14.25 -4.82 -6.72
CA GLY A 76 -15.12 -3.66 -6.59
C GLY A 76 -14.71 -2.67 -5.51
N VAL A 77 -13.42 -2.63 -5.18
CA VAL A 77 -12.89 -1.71 -4.18
C VAL A 77 -12.20 -0.55 -4.88
N GLU A 78 -12.52 0.67 -4.48
CA GLU A 78 -11.89 1.87 -4.96
C GLU A 78 -10.79 2.29 -4.00
N ARG A 79 -9.59 2.58 -4.55
CA ARG A 79 -8.46 2.99 -3.72
C ARG A 79 -8.55 4.49 -3.45
N PRO A 80 -8.40 4.95 -2.19
CA PRO A 80 -8.34 6.36 -1.89
C PRO A 80 -7.08 7.00 -2.48
N GLU A 81 -7.07 8.32 -2.61
CA GLU A 81 -5.89 9.04 -3.03
C GLU A 81 -4.79 8.92 -1.99
N ALA A 82 -3.55 8.79 -2.46
CA ALA A 82 -2.38 8.72 -1.61
C ALA A 82 -1.86 10.12 -1.29
N GLN A 83 -1.42 10.31 -0.05
CA GLN A 83 -0.49 11.37 0.28
C GLN A 83 0.91 10.82 0.07
N THR A 84 1.76 11.55 -0.65
CA THR A 84 3.09 11.08 -1.02
C THR A 84 4.14 12.14 -0.72
N TRP A 85 5.32 11.67 -0.35
CA TRP A 85 6.48 12.57 -0.14
C TRP A 85 7.78 11.77 -0.27
N PRO A 86 8.89 12.45 -0.65
CA PRO A 86 10.17 11.77 -0.73
C PRO A 86 10.68 11.41 0.66
N VAL A 87 11.38 10.26 0.75
CA VAL A 87 12.02 9.87 2.01
C VAL A 87 13.25 10.72 2.22
N HIS A 88 13.34 11.37 3.39
CA HIS A 88 14.55 12.06 3.81
C HIS A 88 15.46 11.12 4.60
N ASN A 89 14.87 10.33 5.50
CA ASN A 89 15.63 9.39 6.32
C ASN A 89 14.78 8.14 6.56
N LEU A 90 15.35 6.99 6.32
CA LEU A 90 14.72 5.69 6.56
C LEU A 90 15.68 4.85 7.40
N VAL A 91 15.23 4.50 8.59
CA VAL A 91 15.97 3.61 9.48
C VAL A 91 15.12 2.35 9.68
N VAL A 92 15.68 1.21 9.34
CA VAL A 92 15.01 -0.08 9.48
C VAL A 92 15.88 -0.99 10.34
N ARG A 93 15.24 -1.70 11.27
CA ARG A 93 15.93 -2.60 12.17
C ARG A 93 16.51 -3.80 11.44
#